data_54d24ec2989d4e69382c897aab23e372
#
_entry.id   54d24ec2989d4e69382c897aab23e372
#
_cell.length_a   1.000
_cell.length_b   1.000
_cell.length_c   1.000
_cell.angle_alpha   90.00
_cell.angle_beta   90.00
_cell.angle_gamma   90.00
#
_symmetry.space_group_name_H-M   'P 1'
#
loop_
_entity.id
_entity.type
_entity.pdbx_description
1 polymer ?
#
loop_
_entity_poly.entity_id
_entity_poly.type
_entity_poly.pdbx_seq_one_letter_code
_entity_poly.pdbx_strand_id
1 'polypeptide(L)' 'MNVQGPEGMIFAGKYKINKLIGRGGMANVYLGTDMGSGIKVAIKILKPEFSTDEEFIRRFD' A
#
# COMPACT_ATOMS: atom_id res chain seq x y z
N MET A 1 -8.83 5.47 20.60
CA MET A 1 -9.26 5.19 19.24
C MET A 1 -8.09 5.16 18.29
N ASN A 2 -8.06 4.20 17.51
CA ASN A 2 -6.95 4.02 16.60
C ASN A 2 -7.21 4.62 15.28
N VAL A 3 -6.21 5.27 14.79
CA VAL A 3 -6.26 5.66 13.40
C VAL A 3 -5.78 4.48 12.60
N GLN A 4 -6.62 4.07 11.71
CA GLN A 4 -6.28 2.98 10.87
C GLN A 4 -5.52 3.51 9.70
N GLY A 5 -4.40 2.91 9.42
CA GLY A 5 -3.79 3.12 8.15
C GLY A 5 -4.64 2.45 7.09
N PRO A 6 -4.11 2.26 5.92
CA PRO A 6 -4.88 1.61 4.85
C PRO A 6 -4.95 0.09 4.97
N GLU A 7 -4.46 -0.48 6.06
CA GLU A 7 -4.52 -1.92 6.23
C GLU A 7 -5.97 -2.41 6.12
N GLY A 8 -6.17 -3.47 5.37
CA GLY A 8 -7.48 -4.02 5.16
C GLY A 8 -8.26 -3.40 4.03
N MET A 9 -7.78 -2.30 3.49
CA MET A 9 -8.46 -1.64 2.40
C MET A 9 -8.07 -2.25 1.06
N ILE A 10 -8.91 -2.01 0.07
CA ILE A 10 -8.65 -2.43 -1.30
C ILE A 10 -8.16 -1.22 -2.07
N PHE A 11 -6.96 -1.33 -2.59
CA PHE A 11 -6.33 -0.26 -3.34
C PHE A 11 -6.50 -0.48 -4.83
N ALA A 12 -6.93 0.56 -5.54
CA ALA A 12 -7.16 0.48 -6.98
C ALA A 12 -8.15 -0.62 -7.37
N GLY A 13 -9.02 -1.01 -6.43
CA GLY A 13 -10.02 -2.03 -6.68
C GLY A 13 -9.46 -3.42 -6.88
N LYS A 14 -8.18 -3.64 -6.57
CA LYS A 14 -7.51 -4.86 -6.99
C LYS A 14 -6.52 -5.39 -5.97
N TYR A 15 -5.90 -4.52 -5.19
CA TYR A 15 -4.84 -4.93 -4.27
C TYR A 15 -5.32 -4.78 -2.84
N LYS A 16 -5.31 -5.86 -2.10
CA LYS A 16 -5.65 -5.79 -0.69
C LYS A 16 -4.40 -5.41 0.09
N ILE A 17 -4.50 -4.36 0.90
CA ILE A 17 -3.38 -3.90 1.69
C ILE A 17 -3.36 -4.69 2.98
N ASN A 18 -2.26 -5.38 3.24
CA ASN A 18 -2.16 -6.28 4.37
C ASN A 18 -1.52 -5.63 5.58
N LYS A 19 -0.33 -5.05 5.42
CA LYS A 19 0.33 -4.46 6.56
C LYS A 19 1.42 -3.48 6.12
N LEU A 20 1.78 -2.60 7.03
CA LEU A 20 2.88 -1.68 6.82
C LEU A 20 4.19 -2.44 6.98
N ILE A 21 5.09 -2.31 6.00
CA ILE A 21 6.38 -2.98 6.05
C ILE A 21 7.55 -2.02 5.99
N GLY A 22 7.31 -0.74 5.70
CA GLY A 22 8.40 0.22 5.66
C GLY A 22 7.89 1.63 5.81
N ARG A 23 8.72 2.48 6.42
CA ARG A 23 8.39 3.89 6.58
C ARG A 23 9.51 4.72 5.99
N GLY A 24 9.12 5.69 5.19
CA GLY A 24 10.07 6.66 4.69
C GLY A 24 9.70 8.05 5.11
N GLY A 25 10.51 9.02 4.73
CA GLY A 25 10.21 10.41 5.04
C GLY A 25 9.00 10.92 4.30
N MET A 26 8.80 10.47 3.08
CA MET A 26 7.73 10.97 2.23
C MET A 26 6.63 9.96 1.99
N ALA A 27 6.92 8.69 2.17
CA ALA A 27 5.96 7.64 1.84
C ALA A 27 6.10 6.47 2.77
N ASN A 28 5.05 5.68 2.87
CA ASN A 28 5.07 4.41 3.56
C ASN A 28 4.93 3.30 2.54
N VAL A 29 5.49 2.14 2.87
CA VAL A 29 5.41 0.98 1.99
C VAL A 29 4.60 -0.09 2.69
N TYR A 30 3.65 -0.65 1.99
CA TYR A 30 2.75 -1.66 2.51
C TYR A 30 2.90 -2.95 1.74
N LEU A 31 2.75 -4.07 2.43
CA LEU A 31 2.61 -5.35 1.79
C LEU A 31 1.16 -5.52 1.40
N GLY A 32 0.94 -5.91 0.16
CA GLY A 32 -0.41 -6.16 -0.30
C GLY A 32 -0.48 -7.45 -1.09
N THR A 33 -1.67 -7.77 -1.55
CA THR A 33 -1.93 -8.96 -2.33
C THR A 33 -2.77 -8.57 -3.54
N ASP A 34 -2.31 -8.99 -4.71
CA ASP A 34 -3.10 -8.85 -5.92
C ASP A 34 -4.23 -9.86 -5.82
N MET A 35 -5.45 -9.37 -5.70
CA MET A 35 -6.58 -10.25 -5.42
C MET A 35 -6.95 -11.14 -6.60
N GLY A 36 -6.54 -10.76 -7.79
CA GLY A 36 -6.82 -11.59 -8.96
C GLY A 36 -5.87 -12.76 -9.09
N SER A 37 -4.61 -12.56 -8.72
CA SER A 37 -3.59 -13.59 -8.93
C SER A 37 -3.05 -14.19 -7.64
N GLY A 38 -3.27 -13.52 -6.52
CA GLY A 38 -2.71 -13.94 -5.24
C GLY A 38 -1.24 -13.58 -5.06
N ILE A 39 -0.67 -12.84 -6.00
CA ILE A 39 0.73 -12.46 -5.93
C ILE A 39 0.92 -11.33 -4.92
N LYS A 40 1.97 -11.43 -4.13
CA LYS A 40 2.30 -10.37 -3.19
C LYS A 40 2.89 -9.18 -3.92
N VAL A 41 2.56 -8.00 -3.43
CA VAL A 41 3.04 -6.76 -4.03
C VAL A 41 3.48 -5.82 -2.92
N ALA A 42 4.36 -4.90 -3.26
CA ALA A 42 4.70 -3.80 -2.38
C ALA A 42 4.04 -2.54 -2.91
N ILE A 43 3.35 -1.83 -2.05
CA ILE A 43 2.60 -0.65 -2.44
C ILE A 43 3.18 0.53 -1.70
N LYS A 44 3.70 1.50 -2.44
CA LYS A 44 4.27 2.70 -1.87
C LYS A 44 3.25 3.81 -1.98
N ILE A 45 2.86 4.35 -0.83
CA ILE A 45 1.85 5.40 -0.76
C ILE A 45 2.46 6.62 -0.13
N LEU A 46 2.40 7.74 -0.84
CA LEU A 46 2.91 9.00 -0.33
C LEU A 46 2.09 9.45 0.87
N LYS A 47 2.76 10.04 1.83
CA LYS A 47 2.07 10.63 2.97
C LYS A 47 1.24 11.82 2.50
N PRO A 48 0.16 12.14 3.21
CA PRO A 48 -0.74 13.20 2.76
C PRO A 48 -0.05 14.53 2.48
N GLU A 49 0.95 14.90 3.27
CA GLU A 49 1.62 16.19 3.07
C GLU A 49 2.48 16.21 1.81
N PHE A 50 2.73 15.05 1.20
CA PHE A 50 3.48 14.97 -0.03
C PHE A 50 2.65 14.41 -1.16
N SER A 51 1.36 14.24 -0.93
CA SER A 51 0.51 13.50 -1.85
C SER A 51 0.32 14.24 -3.14
N THR A 52 0.57 13.57 -4.23
CA THR A 52 0.28 14.05 -5.57
C THR A 52 -0.48 12.99 -6.33
N ASP A 53 -1.13 12.12 -5.62
CA ASP A 53 -1.87 11.00 -6.20
C ASP A 53 -1.00 10.00 -6.92
N GLU A 54 0.28 10.01 -6.62
CA GLU A 54 1.18 9.03 -7.19
C GLU A 54 1.27 7.84 -6.28
N GLU A 55 1.11 6.68 -6.86
CA GLU A 55 1.15 5.43 -6.13
C GLU A 55 1.97 4.45 -6.93
N PHE A 56 2.83 3.72 -6.23
CA PHE A 56 3.74 2.82 -6.89
C PHE A 56 3.53 1.41 -6.35
N ILE A 57 3.43 0.46 -7.25
CA ILE A 57 3.22 -0.93 -6.91
C ILE A 57 4.33 -1.74 -7.50
N ARG A 58 4.96 -2.56 -6.66
CA ARG A 58 5.99 -3.46 -7.11
C ARG A 58 5.59 -4.88 -6.77
N ARG A 59 5.69 -5.76 -7.74
CA ARG A 59 5.34 -7.16 -7.52
C ARG A 59 6.53 -7.95 -7.03
N PHE A 60 6.21 -8.90 -6.17
CA PHE A 60 7.15 -9.91 -5.73
C PHE A 60 6.67 -11.26 -6.21
N ASP A 61 7.34 -11.82 -7.15
CA ASP A 61 6.96 -13.11 -7.68
C ASP A 61 7.76 -14.22 -7.02
#